data_8652f59e2283a9ffc67e94b06d6fe443
#
_entry.id   8652f59e2283a9ffc67e94b06d6fe443
#
_cell.length_a   1.000
_cell.length_b   1.000
_cell.length_c   1.000
_cell.angle_alpha   90.00
_cell.angle_beta   90.00
_cell.angle_gamma   90.00
#
_symmetry.space_group_name_H-M   'P 1'
#
loop_
_entity.id
_entity.type
_entity.pdbx_description
1 polymer ?
#
loop_
_entity_poly.entity_id
_entity_poly.type
_entity_poly.pdbx_seq_one_letter_code
_entity_poly.pdbx_strand_id
1 'polypeptide(L)'
;MIQSLFIRYKTLFLLTLFIFVPISNSAKNVMFSFILNEVQNSNSTSLRMMTYNIRFDNPADGVHVWPNRKELVASVIRFHKADIIGVQEALEYQIQDLMELLPGYDWVGVGRNEDGGGEFSAILYRSSVVAVKAAQTFWLSESPDEPGSKSWDSSLPRIATWAHFVTSSDGRELFVLNTHFDHRGEQARLESARLLKEQVSKLANGLPVIVMGDLNATSEQPPLVLLSDTPLSDGRSLRDGFVHSIVPHHGPASTWTGFTKIEADRRIDYIFASEDLPIHYHAILTDKLEDRYPSDHLPVLVEVELKD
;
A
#
# COMPACT_ATOMS: atom_id res chain seq x y z
N MET A 1 34.65 -12.99 18.69
CA MET A 1 34.55 -14.48 18.63
C MET A 1 33.80 -15.09 19.84
N ILE A 2 33.14 -14.31 20.68
CA ILE A 2 32.41 -14.77 21.89
C ILE A 2 30.86 -14.63 21.73
N GLN A 3 30.36 -13.79 20.84
CA GLN A 3 28.93 -13.58 20.65
C GLN A 3 28.21 -14.62 19.77
N SER A 4 28.92 -15.33 18.92
CA SER A 4 28.30 -16.38 18.06
C SER A 4 28.08 -17.72 18.78
N LEU A 5 28.64 -17.90 19.98
CA LEU A 5 28.51 -19.14 20.75
C LEU A 5 27.24 -19.16 21.62
N PHE A 6 26.71 -17.99 22.01
CA PHE A 6 25.54 -17.91 22.90
C PHE A 6 24.20 -18.21 22.20
N ILE A 7 24.09 -18.00 20.89
CA ILE A 7 22.83 -18.24 20.15
C ILE A 7 22.65 -19.75 19.89
N ARG A 8 23.74 -20.51 19.72
CA ARG A 8 23.65 -21.96 19.48
C ARG A 8 23.27 -22.76 20.73
N TYR A 9 23.58 -22.26 21.93
CA TYR A 9 23.24 -22.95 23.17
C TYR A 9 21.79 -22.78 23.63
N LYS A 10 21.10 -21.67 23.25
CA LYS A 10 19.69 -21.50 23.62
C LYS A 10 18.76 -22.43 22.85
N THR A 11 19.06 -22.73 21.61
CA THR A 11 18.23 -23.65 20.80
C THR A 11 18.43 -25.11 21.21
N LEU A 12 19.63 -25.48 21.67
CA LEU A 12 19.92 -26.82 22.10
C LEU A 12 19.33 -27.12 23.52
N PHE A 13 19.22 -26.10 24.39
CA PHE A 13 18.69 -26.28 25.75
C PHE A 13 17.16 -26.43 25.80
N LEU A 14 16.43 -25.87 24.82
CA LEU A 14 14.99 -26.11 24.69
C LEU A 14 14.67 -27.52 24.17
N LEU A 15 15.50 -28.10 23.32
CA LEU A 15 15.29 -29.44 22.78
C LEU A 15 15.53 -30.55 23.81
N THR A 16 16.46 -30.35 24.79
CA THR A 16 16.80 -31.33 25.79
C THR A 16 15.84 -31.41 26.99
N LEU A 17 15.04 -30.34 27.23
CA LEU A 17 14.07 -30.34 28.32
C LEU A 17 12.76 -31.08 27.99
N PHE A 18 12.45 -31.30 26.70
CA PHE A 18 11.22 -31.96 26.24
C PHE A 18 11.32 -33.52 26.17
N ILE A 19 12.51 -34.11 26.36
CA ILE A 19 12.72 -35.56 26.18
C ILE A 19 12.23 -36.38 27.39
N PHE A 20 11.93 -35.75 28.54
CA PHE A 20 11.62 -36.50 29.79
C PHE A 20 10.16 -36.44 30.27
N VAL A 21 9.25 -35.78 29.55
CA VAL A 21 7.82 -35.81 29.87
C VAL A 21 7.13 -36.77 28.91
N PRO A 22 6.40 -37.81 29.37
CA PRO A 22 5.63 -38.66 28.48
C PRO A 22 4.45 -37.89 27.90
N ILE A 23 4.66 -37.25 26.73
CA ILE A 23 3.62 -36.57 25.98
C ILE A 23 2.73 -37.63 25.35
N SER A 24 1.42 -37.53 25.54
CA SER A 24 0.44 -38.42 24.90
C SER A 24 0.57 -38.38 23.37
N ASN A 25 0.25 -39.48 22.70
CA ASN A 25 0.29 -39.52 21.21
C ASN A 25 -0.57 -38.44 20.58
N SER A 26 -1.68 -38.03 21.20
CA SER A 26 -2.52 -36.91 20.78
C SER A 26 -1.78 -35.56 20.84
N ALA A 27 -1.06 -35.30 21.95
CA ALA A 27 -0.29 -34.07 22.11
C ALA A 27 0.93 -34.02 21.16
N LYS A 28 1.55 -35.17 20.86
CA LYS A 28 2.61 -35.27 19.84
C LYS A 28 2.08 -34.97 18.44
N ASN A 29 0.90 -35.48 18.10
CA ASN A 29 0.28 -35.20 16.79
C ASN A 29 -0.12 -33.73 16.64
N VAL A 30 -0.65 -33.10 17.70
CA VAL A 30 -0.98 -31.67 17.72
C VAL A 30 0.30 -30.81 17.60
N MET A 31 1.34 -31.14 18.35
CA MET A 31 2.62 -30.43 18.30
C MET A 31 3.35 -30.64 16.97
N PHE A 32 3.28 -31.83 16.38
CA PHE A 32 3.84 -32.14 15.07
C PHE A 32 3.04 -31.42 13.96
N SER A 33 1.71 -31.33 14.10
CA SER A 33 0.87 -30.52 13.20
C SER A 33 1.15 -29.01 13.30
N PHE A 34 1.42 -28.51 14.53
CA PHE A 34 1.83 -27.12 14.77
C PHE A 34 3.21 -26.83 14.15
N ILE A 35 4.19 -27.72 14.39
CA ILE A 35 5.54 -27.59 13.81
C ILE A 35 5.50 -27.73 12.28
N LEU A 36 4.69 -28.62 11.72
CA LEU A 36 4.51 -28.74 10.28
C LEU A 36 3.82 -27.51 9.68
N ASN A 37 2.85 -26.92 10.38
CA ASN A 37 2.23 -25.65 9.96
C ASN A 37 3.21 -24.47 10.04
N GLU A 38 4.08 -24.40 11.06
CA GLU A 38 5.13 -23.38 11.11
C GLU A 38 6.21 -23.61 10.04
N VAL A 39 6.56 -24.85 9.73
CA VAL A 39 7.53 -25.18 8.66
C VAL A 39 6.90 -25.00 7.28
N GLN A 40 5.59 -25.20 7.11
CA GLN A 40 4.88 -24.88 5.86
C GLN A 40 4.65 -23.37 5.67
N ASN A 41 4.57 -22.59 6.76
CA ASN A 41 4.54 -21.12 6.71
C ASN A 41 5.91 -20.48 6.47
N SER A 42 7.00 -21.25 6.38
CA SER A 42 8.35 -20.70 6.15
C SER A 42 8.64 -20.30 4.70
N ASN A 43 7.71 -20.54 3.79
CA ASN A 43 7.88 -20.27 2.36
C ASN A 43 7.04 -19.07 1.85
N SER A 44 6.55 -18.22 2.74
CA SER A 44 5.81 -17.02 2.33
C SER A 44 6.24 -15.79 3.13
N THR A 45 6.27 -14.63 2.46
CA THR A 45 6.49 -13.33 3.13
C THR A 45 5.20 -12.53 3.11
N SER A 46 4.73 -12.17 4.30
CA SER A 46 3.57 -11.28 4.46
C SER A 46 4.02 -9.83 4.47
N LEU A 47 3.33 -8.97 3.70
CA LEU A 47 3.54 -7.53 3.64
C LEU A 47 2.23 -6.78 3.88
N ARG A 48 2.30 -5.71 4.65
CA ARG A 48 1.19 -4.78 4.86
C ARG A 48 1.32 -3.59 3.95
N MET A 49 0.35 -3.44 3.05
CA MET A 49 0.26 -2.35 2.10
C MET A 49 -0.81 -1.36 2.54
N MET A 50 -0.52 -0.07 2.44
CA MET A 50 -1.48 0.98 2.79
C MET A 50 -1.58 1.99 1.65
N THR A 51 -2.78 2.43 1.29
CA THR A 51 -2.99 3.67 0.54
C THR A 51 -3.60 4.71 1.46
N TYR A 52 -3.09 5.93 1.39
CA TYR A 52 -3.51 6.99 2.27
C TYR A 52 -3.38 8.37 1.62
N ASN A 53 -4.49 8.92 1.15
CA ASN A 53 -4.53 10.34 0.83
C ASN A 53 -4.41 11.13 2.14
N ILE A 54 -3.27 11.80 2.34
CA ILE A 54 -2.96 12.50 3.58
C ILE A 54 -3.45 13.95 3.59
N ARG A 55 -4.12 14.38 2.57
CA ARG A 55 -4.54 15.76 2.33
C ARG A 55 -3.36 16.74 2.32
N PHE A 56 -3.18 17.51 1.25
CA PHE A 56 -2.17 18.56 1.23
C PHE A 56 -2.42 19.62 2.31
N ASP A 57 -1.37 20.33 2.70
CA ASP A 57 -1.50 21.42 3.67
C ASP A 57 -2.21 22.62 3.04
N ASN A 58 -3.50 22.71 3.31
CA ASN A 58 -4.34 23.79 2.84
C ASN A 58 -4.71 24.71 4.00
N PRO A 59 -4.27 25.99 4.00
CA PRO A 59 -4.63 26.94 5.06
C PRO A 59 -6.15 27.13 5.26
N ALA A 60 -6.95 26.84 4.23
CA ALA A 60 -8.40 26.92 4.31
C ALA A 60 -9.04 25.79 5.12
N ASP A 61 -8.31 24.73 5.45
CA ASP A 61 -8.82 23.60 6.25
C ASP A 61 -8.91 23.91 7.75
N GLY A 62 -8.56 25.15 8.17
CA GLY A 62 -8.75 25.66 9.53
C GLY A 62 -8.02 24.83 10.58
N VAL A 63 -8.75 24.18 11.48
CA VAL A 63 -8.15 23.34 12.54
C VAL A 63 -7.52 22.05 12.00
N HIS A 64 -7.78 21.70 10.75
CA HIS A 64 -7.28 20.50 10.07
C HIS A 64 -6.03 20.77 9.21
N VAL A 65 -5.36 21.92 9.35
CA VAL A 65 -4.07 22.19 8.70
C VAL A 65 -3.04 21.14 9.10
N TRP A 66 -2.08 20.89 8.20
CA TRP A 66 -1.09 19.83 8.35
C TRP A 66 -0.35 19.82 9.70
N PRO A 67 0.14 20.96 10.25
CA PRO A 67 0.81 20.96 11.54
C PRO A 67 0.01 20.35 12.70
N ASN A 68 -1.32 20.39 12.63
CA ASN A 68 -2.21 19.86 13.67
C ASN A 68 -2.51 18.36 13.53
N ARG A 69 -2.16 17.73 12.41
CA ARG A 69 -2.52 16.33 12.13
C ARG A 69 -1.37 15.43 11.67
N LYS A 70 -0.18 15.98 11.39
CA LYS A 70 0.97 15.16 10.93
C LYS A 70 1.34 14.03 11.90
N GLU A 71 1.28 14.27 13.21
CA GLU A 71 1.51 13.23 14.22
C GLU A 71 0.44 12.15 14.20
N LEU A 72 -0.82 12.50 13.92
CA LEU A 72 -1.91 11.52 13.81
C LEU A 72 -1.72 10.65 12.57
N VAL A 73 -1.39 11.24 11.42
CA VAL A 73 -1.07 10.51 10.19
C VAL A 73 0.07 9.52 10.44
N ALA A 74 1.18 10.01 11.01
CA ALA A 74 2.32 9.16 11.34
C ALA A 74 1.96 8.06 12.36
N SER A 75 1.10 8.35 13.35
CA SER A 75 0.69 7.38 14.36
C SER A 75 -0.11 6.23 13.76
N VAL A 76 -1.00 6.50 12.80
CA VAL A 76 -1.75 5.46 12.06
C VAL A 76 -0.77 4.51 11.34
N ILE A 77 0.18 5.07 10.59
CA ILE A 77 1.19 4.28 9.87
C ILE A 77 1.98 3.39 10.84
N ARG A 78 2.46 3.96 11.95
CA ARG A 78 3.24 3.23 12.96
C ARG A 78 2.42 2.14 13.64
N PHE A 79 1.20 2.44 14.06
CA PHE A 79 0.36 1.49 14.80
C PHE A 79 -0.02 0.28 13.95
N HIS A 80 -0.44 0.53 12.71
CA HIS A 80 -0.84 -0.52 11.78
C HIS A 80 0.35 -1.21 11.11
N LYS A 81 1.60 -0.73 11.35
CA LYS A 81 2.85 -1.34 10.89
C LYS A 81 2.85 -1.57 9.37
N ALA A 82 2.37 -0.60 8.60
CA ALA A 82 2.41 -0.68 7.15
C ALA A 82 3.86 -0.78 6.65
N ASP A 83 4.13 -1.71 5.74
CA ASP A 83 5.47 -1.93 5.19
C ASP A 83 5.73 -1.06 3.97
N ILE A 84 4.70 -0.87 3.13
CA ILE A 84 4.72 -0.02 1.93
C ILE A 84 3.45 0.83 1.93
N ILE A 85 3.60 2.14 1.76
CA ILE A 85 2.50 3.09 1.83
C ILE A 85 2.49 3.99 0.59
N GLY A 86 1.40 3.97 -0.19
CA GLY A 86 1.14 4.98 -1.19
C GLY A 86 0.46 6.18 -0.56
N VAL A 87 1.13 7.34 -0.56
CA VAL A 87 0.51 8.58 -0.11
C VAL A 87 0.11 9.44 -1.30
N GLN A 88 -1.02 10.16 -1.17
CA GLN A 88 -1.51 11.10 -2.18
C GLN A 88 -1.67 12.48 -1.55
N GLU A 89 -1.68 13.51 -2.39
CA GLU A 89 -1.72 14.94 -2.05
C GLU A 89 -0.54 15.45 -1.22
N ALA A 90 0.45 14.61 -0.93
CA ALA A 90 1.59 15.01 -0.12
C ALA A 90 2.41 16.10 -0.81
N LEU A 91 2.70 17.19 -0.11
CA LEU A 91 3.73 18.16 -0.49
C LEU A 91 5.09 17.66 0.00
N GLU A 92 6.19 18.08 -0.62
CA GLU A 92 7.51 17.59 -0.29
C GLU A 92 7.83 17.72 1.21
N TYR A 93 7.56 18.88 1.81
CA TYR A 93 7.81 19.08 3.25
C TYR A 93 6.90 18.22 4.15
N GLN A 94 5.69 17.83 3.69
CA GLN A 94 4.86 16.89 4.43
C GLN A 94 5.49 15.50 4.43
N ILE A 95 6.10 15.08 3.31
CA ILE A 95 6.87 13.83 3.25
C ILE A 95 8.08 13.90 4.17
N GLN A 96 8.81 15.03 4.19
CA GLN A 96 9.95 15.23 5.09
C GLN A 96 9.53 15.15 6.56
N ASP A 97 8.43 15.81 6.95
CA ASP A 97 7.85 15.70 8.29
C ASP A 97 7.53 14.21 8.64
N LEU A 98 6.96 13.45 7.67
CA LEU A 98 6.69 12.03 7.89
C LEU A 98 7.98 11.22 8.06
N MET A 99 9.05 11.52 7.32
CA MET A 99 10.33 10.83 7.49
C MET A 99 10.95 11.08 8.87
N GLU A 100 10.80 12.29 9.41
CA GLU A 100 11.22 12.59 10.79
C GLU A 100 10.39 11.81 11.83
N LEU A 101 9.09 11.66 11.60
CA LEU A 101 8.14 10.98 12.49
C LEU A 101 8.11 9.45 12.34
N LEU A 102 8.66 8.91 11.26
CA LEU A 102 8.67 7.49 10.90
C LEU A 102 10.12 6.98 10.74
N PRO A 103 10.92 6.92 11.81
CA PRO A 103 12.29 6.44 11.71
C PRO A 103 12.33 5.02 11.16
N GLY A 104 13.18 4.78 10.15
CA GLY A 104 13.31 3.50 9.46
C GLY A 104 12.42 3.37 8.22
N TYR A 105 11.70 4.43 7.86
CA TYR A 105 11.08 4.55 6.53
C TYR A 105 11.95 5.39 5.60
N ASP A 106 11.79 5.13 4.31
CA ASP A 106 12.33 5.88 3.20
C ASP A 106 11.25 6.05 2.13
N TRP A 107 11.48 6.78 1.06
CA TRP A 107 10.45 7.04 0.07
C TRP A 107 11.00 7.24 -1.34
N VAL A 108 10.12 7.10 -2.37
CA VAL A 108 10.37 7.38 -3.77
C VAL A 108 9.21 8.16 -4.38
N GLY A 109 9.51 8.97 -5.40
CA GLY A 109 8.54 9.75 -6.17
C GLY A 109 9.08 11.13 -6.52
N VAL A 110 8.33 11.85 -7.37
CA VAL A 110 8.55 13.27 -7.69
C VAL A 110 7.21 13.99 -7.67
N GLY A 111 7.23 15.30 -7.52
CA GLY A 111 6.03 16.12 -7.59
C GLY A 111 5.48 16.24 -9.01
N ARG A 112 4.18 16.51 -9.13
CA ARG A 112 3.45 16.48 -10.40
C ARG A 112 3.75 17.62 -11.35
N ASN A 113 4.33 18.73 -10.88
CA ASN A 113 4.60 19.90 -11.70
C ASN A 113 5.87 19.68 -12.56
N GLU A 114 6.02 20.51 -13.58
CA GLU A 114 7.18 20.50 -14.48
C GLU A 114 8.51 20.69 -13.75
N ASP A 115 8.52 21.51 -12.69
CA ASP A 115 9.68 21.77 -11.83
C ASP A 115 9.96 20.64 -10.79
N GLY A 116 9.17 19.59 -10.79
CA GLY A 116 9.25 18.49 -9.81
C GLY A 116 8.59 18.77 -8.48
N GLY A 117 7.98 19.95 -8.29
CA GLY A 117 7.22 20.31 -7.11
C GLY A 117 5.73 19.94 -7.20
N GLY A 118 4.92 20.56 -6.33
CA GLY A 118 3.48 20.29 -6.22
C GLY A 118 3.17 19.06 -5.38
N GLU A 119 2.03 18.45 -5.62
CA GLU A 119 1.61 17.25 -4.90
C GLU A 119 2.31 15.99 -5.46
N PHE A 120 2.66 15.10 -4.56
CA PHE A 120 3.29 13.82 -4.82
C PHE A 120 2.24 12.69 -4.72
N SER A 121 2.44 11.66 -5.53
CA SER A 121 1.90 10.32 -5.29
C SER A 121 3.07 9.42 -4.88
N ALA A 122 3.67 9.71 -3.72
CA ALA A 122 4.89 9.06 -3.26
C ALA A 122 4.62 7.66 -2.70
N ILE A 123 5.64 6.80 -2.73
CA ILE A 123 5.62 5.49 -2.06
C ILE A 123 6.63 5.53 -0.92
N LEU A 124 6.13 5.46 0.31
CA LEU A 124 6.93 5.29 1.51
C LEU A 124 7.11 3.81 1.79
N TYR A 125 8.25 3.40 2.31
CA TYR A 125 8.51 2.00 2.61
C TYR A 125 9.44 1.81 3.80
N ARG A 126 9.26 0.71 4.53
CA ARG A 126 10.12 0.34 5.66
C ARG A 126 11.39 -0.32 5.14
N SER A 127 12.53 0.39 5.23
CA SER A 127 13.83 -0.04 4.66
C SER A 127 14.41 -1.32 5.29
N SER A 128 13.96 -1.70 6.50
CA SER A 128 14.31 -2.99 7.09
C SER A 128 13.53 -4.18 6.52
N VAL A 129 12.44 -3.94 5.79
CA VAL A 129 11.54 -4.97 5.25
C VAL A 129 11.72 -5.13 3.75
N VAL A 130 11.84 -4.03 3.02
CA VAL A 130 12.01 -4.03 1.56
C VAL A 130 13.08 -3.05 1.12
N ALA A 131 13.71 -3.34 -0.02
CA ALA A 131 14.63 -2.43 -0.71
C ALA A 131 14.12 -2.13 -2.12
N VAL A 132 14.37 -0.92 -2.60
CA VAL A 132 14.01 -0.49 -3.96
C VAL A 132 15.09 -0.94 -4.95
N LYS A 133 14.72 -1.67 -6.00
CA LYS A 133 15.59 -2.01 -7.15
C LYS A 133 15.51 -0.98 -8.26
N ALA A 134 14.30 -0.46 -8.50
CA ALA A 134 14.02 0.58 -9.49
C ALA A 134 12.76 1.35 -9.07
N ALA A 135 12.70 2.63 -9.40
CA ALA A 135 11.51 3.44 -9.21
C ALA A 135 11.48 4.58 -10.24
N GLN A 136 10.29 4.98 -10.63
CA GLN A 136 10.07 6.13 -11.52
C GLN A 136 8.66 6.68 -11.33
N THR A 137 8.45 7.93 -11.72
CA THR A 137 7.14 8.56 -11.83
C THR A 137 6.87 8.88 -13.29
N PHE A 138 5.61 8.70 -13.73
CA PHE A 138 5.12 9.10 -15.04
C PHE A 138 3.82 9.90 -14.90
N TRP A 139 3.51 10.71 -15.93
CA TRP A 139 2.34 11.56 -15.94
C TRP A 139 1.15 10.86 -16.59
N LEU A 140 -0.03 11.04 -16.00
CA LEU A 140 -1.29 10.51 -16.52
C LEU A 140 -1.80 11.43 -17.65
N SER A 141 -1.15 11.32 -18.80
CA SER A 141 -1.39 12.13 -20.00
C SER A 141 -1.03 11.33 -21.26
N GLU A 142 -1.27 11.91 -22.44
CA GLU A 142 -0.82 11.40 -23.73
C GLU A 142 0.71 11.46 -23.90
N SER A 143 1.39 12.23 -23.04
CA SER A 143 2.86 12.35 -22.97
C SER A 143 3.36 11.92 -21.57
N PRO A 144 3.32 10.62 -21.23
CA PRO A 144 3.58 10.17 -19.85
C PRO A 144 5.02 10.43 -19.36
N ASP A 145 5.98 10.58 -20.26
CA ASP A 145 7.38 10.84 -19.92
C ASP A 145 7.70 12.36 -19.83
N GLU A 146 6.71 13.24 -20.06
CA GLU A 146 6.87 14.70 -20.05
C GLU A 146 6.42 15.28 -18.70
N PRO A 147 7.34 15.82 -17.87
CA PRO A 147 7.00 16.43 -16.60
C PRO A 147 5.96 17.56 -16.71
N GLY A 148 4.97 17.56 -15.83
CA GLY A 148 3.91 18.57 -15.81
C GLY A 148 2.84 18.38 -16.89
N SER A 149 2.96 17.36 -17.76
CA SER A 149 2.01 17.15 -18.85
C SER A 149 0.59 16.87 -18.35
N LYS A 150 -0.38 17.30 -19.16
CA LYS A 150 -1.81 17.20 -18.87
C LYS A 150 -2.59 16.98 -20.15
N SER A 151 -3.46 15.99 -20.18
CA SER A 151 -4.27 15.66 -21.35
C SER A 151 -5.73 15.44 -20.99
N TRP A 152 -6.55 15.22 -22.02
CA TRP A 152 -7.99 15.00 -21.93
C TRP A 152 -8.67 16.17 -21.21
N ASP A 153 -9.64 15.88 -20.34
CA ASP A 153 -10.34 16.87 -19.52
C ASP A 153 -9.74 17.01 -18.10
N SER A 154 -8.49 16.58 -17.91
CA SER A 154 -7.82 16.67 -16.62
C SER A 154 -7.72 18.11 -16.11
N SER A 155 -8.15 18.37 -14.89
CA SER A 155 -8.08 19.69 -14.27
C SER A 155 -6.66 20.07 -13.86
N LEU A 156 -5.84 19.10 -13.50
CA LEU A 156 -4.47 19.25 -12.98
C LEU A 156 -3.57 18.17 -13.57
N PRO A 157 -2.25 18.37 -13.66
CA PRO A 157 -1.33 17.27 -13.90
C PRO A 157 -1.52 16.17 -12.85
N ARG A 158 -1.59 14.92 -13.30
CA ARG A 158 -1.71 13.74 -12.43
C ARG A 158 -0.58 12.78 -12.73
N ILE A 159 -0.14 12.07 -11.72
CA ILE A 159 1.03 11.21 -11.79
C ILE A 159 0.76 9.84 -11.19
N ALA A 160 1.56 8.87 -11.62
CA ALA A 160 1.69 7.58 -10.98
C ALA A 160 3.17 7.32 -10.70
N THR A 161 3.49 6.97 -9.46
CA THR A 161 4.83 6.53 -9.05
C THR A 161 4.81 5.02 -8.91
N TRP A 162 5.80 4.35 -9.49
CA TRP A 162 5.99 2.91 -9.31
C TRP A 162 7.36 2.61 -8.71
N ALA A 163 7.42 1.48 -8.02
CA ALA A 163 8.66 0.93 -7.53
C ALA A 163 8.67 -0.60 -7.67
N HIS A 164 9.84 -1.11 -7.99
CA HIS A 164 10.17 -2.52 -7.95
C HIS A 164 10.89 -2.78 -6.63
N PHE A 165 10.24 -3.51 -5.75
CA PHE A 165 10.75 -3.87 -4.43
C PHE A 165 11.31 -5.28 -4.40
N VAL A 166 12.28 -5.49 -3.51
CA VAL A 166 12.78 -6.80 -3.10
C VAL A 166 12.70 -6.91 -1.59
N THR A 167 12.16 -8.01 -1.08
CA THR A 167 12.05 -8.27 0.36
C THR A 167 13.43 -8.57 0.96
N SER A 168 13.71 -8.01 2.14
CA SER A 168 14.98 -8.19 2.84
C SER A 168 15.11 -9.60 3.46
N SER A 169 14.00 -10.29 3.69
CA SER A 169 13.96 -11.59 4.36
C SER A 169 14.37 -12.75 3.46
N ASP A 170 13.88 -12.76 2.21
CA ASP A 170 13.94 -13.91 1.30
C ASP A 170 14.18 -13.55 -0.17
N GLY A 171 14.30 -12.25 -0.48
CA GLY A 171 14.66 -11.76 -1.82
C GLY A 171 13.52 -11.81 -2.83
N ARG A 172 12.26 -11.94 -2.40
CA ARG A 172 11.10 -11.92 -3.29
C ARG A 172 10.86 -10.54 -3.84
N GLU A 173 10.36 -10.50 -5.05
CA GLU A 173 10.20 -9.26 -5.80
C GLU A 173 8.72 -8.90 -5.96
N LEU A 174 8.43 -7.61 -5.96
CA LEU A 174 7.07 -7.06 -6.04
C LEU A 174 7.09 -5.75 -6.81
N PHE A 175 6.13 -5.57 -7.71
CA PHE A 175 5.86 -4.30 -8.36
C PHE A 175 4.73 -3.56 -7.65
N VAL A 176 4.97 -2.31 -7.26
CA VAL A 176 3.98 -1.46 -6.58
C VAL A 176 3.82 -0.17 -7.36
N LEU A 177 2.57 0.24 -7.60
CA LEU A 177 2.23 1.50 -8.23
C LEU A 177 1.25 2.27 -7.34
N ASN A 178 1.53 3.55 -7.10
CA ASN A 178 0.69 4.49 -6.39
C ASN A 178 0.28 5.67 -7.28
N THR A 179 -0.97 6.08 -7.23
CA THR A 179 -1.49 7.14 -8.09
C THR A 179 -2.58 7.98 -7.40
N HIS A 180 -2.88 9.14 -7.99
CA HIS A 180 -4.03 9.98 -7.66
C HIS A 180 -4.69 10.49 -8.94
N PHE A 181 -5.87 9.97 -9.28
CA PHE A 181 -6.62 10.32 -10.48
C PHE A 181 -7.23 11.73 -10.39
N ASP A 182 -7.62 12.29 -11.53
CA ASP A 182 -8.22 13.62 -11.57
C ASP A 182 -9.60 13.63 -10.91
N HIS A 183 -9.85 14.64 -10.07
CA HIS A 183 -11.09 14.76 -9.30
C HIS A 183 -12.28 15.32 -10.09
N ARG A 184 -12.05 15.85 -11.32
CA ARG A 184 -13.08 16.47 -12.19
C ARG A 184 -13.26 15.74 -13.51
N GLY A 185 -12.15 15.48 -14.22
CA GLY A 185 -12.16 14.93 -15.56
C GLY A 185 -12.59 13.47 -15.59
N GLU A 186 -13.78 13.18 -16.11
CA GLU A 186 -14.27 11.80 -16.25
C GLU A 186 -13.49 11.04 -17.33
N GLN A 187 -13.24 11.70 -18.47
CA GLN A 187 -12.41 11.12 -19.53
C GLN A 187 -10.98 10.92 -19.04
N ALA A 188 -10.42 11.91 -18.33
CA ALA A 188 -9.07 11.80 -17.77
C ALA A 188 -8.94 10.59 -16.82
N ARG A 189 -9.93 10.31 -15.95
CA ARG A 189 -9.91 9.13 -15.11
C ARG A 189 -9.95 7.81 -15.90
N LEU A 190 -10.80 7.74 -16.93
CA LEU A 190 -10.90 6.54 -17.76
C LEU A 190 -9.61 6.27 -18.54
N GLU A 191 -9.05 7.29 -19.16
CA GLU A 191 -7.82 7.17 -19.95
C GLU A 191 -6.60 6.95 -19.03
N SER A 192 -6.60 7.55 -17.84
CA SER A 192 -5.60 7.24 -16.82
C SER A 192 -5.62 5.76 -16.42
N ALA A 193 -6.80 5.15 -16.27
CA ALA A 193 -6.92 3.72 -15.99
C ALA A 193 -6.39 2.86 -17.15
N ARG A 194 -6.61 3.25 -18.42
CA ARG A 194 -6.04 2.57 -19.60
C ARG A 194 -4.52 2.63 -19.59
N LEU A 195 -3.97 3.85 -19.46
CA LEU A 195 -2.53 4.10 -19.42
C LEU A 195 -1.88 3.33 -18.26
N LEU A 196 -2.50 3.36 -17.08
CA LEU A 196 -2.00 2.65 -15.92
C LEU A 196 -1.87 1.15 -16.18
N LYS A 197 -2.90 0.52 -16.78
CA LYS A 197 -2.84 -0.92 -17.14
C LYS A 197 -1.75 -1.23 -18.17
N GLU A 198 -1.57 -0.37 -19.15
CA GLU A 198 -0.50 -0.50 -20.15
C GLU A 198 0.87 -0.42 -19.48
N GLN A 199 1.09 0.60 -18.63
CA GLN A 199 2.36 0.78 -17.94
C GLN A 199 2.64 -0.35 -16.93
N VAL A 200 1.63 -0.81 -16.17
CA VAL A 200 1.77 -1.98 -15.29
C VAL A 200 2.17 -3.22 -16.10
N SER A 201 1.48 -3.49 -17.20
CA SER A 201 1.78 -4.64 -18.07
C SER A 201 3.21 -4.61 -18.62
N LYS A 202 3.71 -3.41 -18.96
CA LYS A 202 5.06 -3.20 -19.49
C LYS A 202 6.14 -3.26 -18.41
N LEU A 203 5.90 -2.65 -17.26
CA LEU A 203 6.92 -2.40 -16.24
C LEU A 203 7.02 -3.50 -15.18
N ALA A 204 5.91 -4.16 -14.86
CA ALA A 204 5.91 -5.21 -13.84
C ALA A 204 6.66 -6.49 -14.28
N ASN A 205 6.80 -6.72 -15.59
CA ASN A 205 7.60 -7.82 -16.16
C ASN A 205 7.32 -9.19 -15.51
N GLY A 206 6.02 -9.50 -15.30
CA GLY A 206 5.57 -10.76 -14.69
C GLY A 206 5.64 -10.83 -13.17
N LEU A 207 6.14 -9.82 -12.49
CA LEU A 207 6.15 -9.75 -11.02
C LEU A 207 4.72 -9.67 -10.48
N PRO A 208 4.47 -10.13 -9.23
CA PRO A 208 3.26 -9.80 -8.50
C PRO A 208 3.07 -8.28 -8.44
N VAL A 209 1.83 -7.82 -8.57
CA VAL A 209 1.50 -6.39 -8.73
C VAL A 209 0.60 -5.91 -7.62
N ILE A 210 0.91 -4.73 -7.09
CA ILE A 210 -0.02 -3.88 -6.33
C ILE A 210 -0.24 -2.58 -7.09
N VAL A 211 -1.50 -2.21 -7.27
CA VAL A 211 -1.92 -0.88 -7.72
C VAL A 211 -2.76 -0.26 -6.62
N MET A 212 -2.37 0.91 -6.14
CA MET A 212 -3.07 1.59 -5.06
C MET A 212 -3.17 3.09 -5.29
N GLY A 213 -4.11 3.73 -4.64
CA GLY A 213 -4.26 5.17 -4.69
C GLY A 213 -5.69 5.67 -4.48
N ASP A 214 -5.80 7.00 -4.54
CA ASP A 214 -7.06 7.70 -4.67
C ASP A 214 -7.44 7.78 -6.16
N LEU A 215 -8.45 7.01 -6.55
CA LEU A 215 -8.88 6.92 -7.94
C LEU A 215 -10.01 7.89 -8.28
N ASN A 216 -10.48 8.68 -7.31
CA ASN A 216 -11.54 9.67 -7.48
C ASN A 216 -12.78 9.15 -8.23
N ALA A 217 -13.06 7.85 -8.08
CA ALA A 217 -14.15 7.14 -8.74
C ALA A 217 -14.67 6.02 -7.83
N THR A 218 -15.97 5.74 -7.88
CA THR A 218 -16.58 4.58 -7.20
C THR A 218 -16.48 3.32 -8.06
N SER A 219 -16.68 2.15 -7.45
CA SER A 219 -16.48 0.83 -8.09
C SER A 219 -17.26 0.62 -9.39
N GLU A 220 -18.43 1.27 -9.51
CA GLU A 220 -19.32 1.14 -10.67
C GLU A 220 -18.93 2.06 -11.83
N GLN A 221 -18.02 3.02 -11.60
CA GLN A 221 -17.62 3.97 -12.63
C GLN A 221 -16.62 3.37 -13.61
N PRO A 222 -16.62 3.83 -14.88
CA PRO A 222 -15.85 3.21 -15.97
C PRO A 222 -14.38 2.96 -15.69
N PRO A 223 -13.61 3.86 -15.02
CA PRO A 223 -12.20 3.60 -14.75
C PRO A 223 -11.98 2.38 -13.82
N LEU A 224 -12.86 2.19 -12.82
CA LEU A 224 -12.75 1.07 -11.87
C LEU A 224 -13.19 -0.25 -12.52
N VAL A 225 -14.28 -0.22 -13.29
CA VAL A 225 -14.73 -1.37 -14.10
C VAL A 225 -13.61 -1.81 -15.05
N LEU A 226 -12.95 -0.86 -15.72
CA LEU A 226 -11.82 -1.18 -16.60
C LEU A 226 -10.67 -1.85 -15.85
N LEU A 227 -10.31 -1.36 -14.66
CA LEU A 227 -9.22 -1.93 -13.85
C LEU A 227 -9.54 -3.36 -13.41
N SER A 228 -10.80 -3.63 -12.99
CA SER A 228 -11.23 -4.91 -12.44
C SER A 228 -11.52 -5.96 -13.52
N ASP A 229 -12.25 -5.58 -14.59
CA ASP A 229 -12.87 -6.52 -15.50
C ASP A 229 -11.99 -6.83 -16.73
N THR A 230 -10.96 -6.02 -16.97
CA THR A 230 -10.06 -6.25 -18.11
C THR A 230 -8.73 -6.82 -17.62
N PRO A 231 -8.21 -7.93 -18.15
CA PRO A 231 -6.92 -8.46 -17.74
C PRO A 231 -5.75 -7.55 -18.18
N LEU A 232 -4.61 -7.69 -17.52
CA LEU A 232 -3.31 -7.17 -17.98
C LEU A 232 -2.91 -7.88 -19.29
N SER A 233 -1.87 -7.39 -19.97
CA SER A 233 -1.42 -7.97 -21.25
C SER A 233 -0.87 -9.40 -21.11
N ASP A 234 -0.47 -9.81 -19.92
CA ASP A 234 -0.02 -11.17 -19.58
C ASP A 234 -1.16 -12.10 -19.17
N GLY A 235 -2.41 -11.62 -19.21
CA GLY A 235 -3.63 -12.38 -18.92
C GLY A 235 -4.06 -12.34 -17.45
N ARG A 236 -3.23 -11.82 -16.53
CA ARG A 236 -3.59 -11.71 -15.11
C ARG A 236 -4.62 -10.61 -14.87
N SER A 237 -5.49 -10.81 -13.90
CA SER A 237 -6.48 -9.82 -13.47
C SER A 237 -5.98 -9.04 -12.25
N LEU A 238 -6.35 -7.77 -12.17
CA LEU A 238 -6.24 -6.96 -10.95
C LEU A 238 -7.51 -7.16 -10.11
N ARG A 239 -7.35 -7.52 -8.85
CA ARG A 239 -8.44 -7.82 -7.92
C ARG A 239 -8.52 -6.76 -6.83
N ASP A 240 -9.69 -6.13 -6.68
CA ASP A 240 -9.98 -5.19 -5.61
C ASP A 240 -9.94 -5.90 -4.25
N GLY A 241 -9.06 -5.44 -3.35
CA GLY A 241 -8.91 -6.02 -2.02
C GLY A 241 -10.19 -6.05 -1.19
N PHE A 242 -11.07 -5.04 -1.37
CA PHE A 242 -12.35 -4.97 -0.68
C PHE A 242 -13.25 -6.19 -0.98
N VAL A 243 -13.21 -6.68 -2.22
CA VAL A 243 -14.09 -7.78 -2.69
C VAL A 243 -13.39 -9.13 -2.56
N HIS A 244 -12.06 -9.18 -2.74
CA HIS A 244 -11.33 -10.44 -2.95
C HIS A 244 -10.41 -10.82 -1.79
N SER A 245 -10.46 -10.12 -0.65
CA SER A 245 -9.73 -10.56 0.55
C SER A 245 -10.29 -11.88 1.08
N ILE A 246 -9.38 -12.77 1.52
CA ILE A 246 -9.71 -14.10 2.05
C ILE A 246 -10.56 -13.96 3.32
N VAL A 247 -10.17 -13.06 4.21
CA VAL A 247 -10.98 -12.68 5.37
C VAL A 247 -11.89 -11.53 4.95
N PRO A 248 -13.19 -11.57 5.28
CA PRO A 248 -14.12 -10.51 4.92
C PRO A 248 -13.62 -9.12 5.35
N HIS A 249 -13.91 -8.12 4.53
CA HIS A 249 -13.56 -6.72 4.77
C HIS A 249 -13.89 -6.25 6.19
N HIS A 250 -13.00 -5.45 6.79
CA HIS A 250 -13.18 -4.81 8.09
C HIS A 250 -13.27 -3.28 7.94
N GLY A 251 -14.21 -2.67 8.66
CA GLY A 251 -14.43 -1.21 8.68
C GLY A 251 -15.60 -0.76 7.81
N PRO A 252 -15.71 0.56 7.54
CA PRO A 252 -16.77 1.11 6.69
C PRO A 252 -16.53 0.78 5.22
N ALA A 253 -17.61 0.89 4.41
CA ALA A 253 -17.50 0.71 2.96
C ALA A 253 -17.11 2.01 2.21
N SER A 254 -16.76 3.08 2.91
CA SER A 254 -16.42 4.40 2.36
C SER A 254 -15.06 4.86 2.87
N THR A 255 -14.32 5.59 2.03
CA THR A 255 -12.99 6.12 2.38
C THR A 255 -12.96 7.64 2.56
N TRP A 256 -14.08 8.33 2.36
CA TRP A 256 -14.16 9.79 2.46
C TRP A 256 -14.88 10.27 3.72
N THR A 257 -14.32 11.28 4.39
CA THR A 257 -14.90 11.88 5.61
C THR A 257 -15.11 13.39 5.52
N GLY A 258 -14.36 14.09 4.66
CA GLY A 258 -14.31 15.55 4.65
C GLY A 258 -13.97 16.14 6.02
N PHE A 259 -13.15 15.45 6.83
CA PHE A 259 -12.83 15.77 8.22
C PHE A 259 -14.00 15.76 9.22
N THR A 260 -15.20 15.42 8.79
CA THR A 260 -16.41 15.54 9.63
C THR A 260 -17.04 14.20 9.97
N LYS A 261 -17.48 13.46 8.97
CA LYS A 261 -18.12 12.15 9.11
C LYS A 261 -17.85 11.30 7.87
N ILE A 262 -17.93 10.00 8.05
CA ILE A 262 -17.86 9.05 6.93
C ILE A 262 -19.09 9.28 6.04
N GLU A 263 -18.88 9.67 4.79
CA GLU A 263 -19.95 9.80 3.79
C GLU A 263 -20.26 8.43 3.20
N ALA A 264 -21.54 8.07 3.13
CA ALA A 264 -21.96 6.82 2.54
C ALA A 264 -21.63 6.78 1.02
N ASP A 265 -21.41 5.57 0.51
CA ASP A 265 -21.23 5.28 -0.92
C ASP A 265 -20.09 6.06 -1.62
N ARG A 266 -19.08 6.47 -0.84
CA ARG A 266 -17.93 7.23 -1.35
C ARG A 266 -16.62 6.53 -1.06
N ARG A 267 -16.46 5.31 -1.60
CA ARG A 267 -15.19 4.61 -1.64
C ARG A 267 -14.45 5.02 -2.91
N ILE A 268 -13.36 5.75 -2.76
CA ILE A 268 -12.55 6.31 -3.85
C ILE A 268 -11.07 5.94 -3.73
N ASP A 269 -10.65 5.39 -2.60
CA ASP A 269 -9.31 4.87 -2.35
C ASP A 269 -9.34 3.35 -2.44
N TYR A 270 -8.35 2.78 -3.15
CA TYR A 270 -8.32 1.36 -3.50
C TYR A 270 -6.94 0.77 -3.39
N ILE A 271 -6.90 -0.54 -3.11
CA ILE A 271 -5.73 -1.39 -3.31
C ILE A 271 -6.17 -2.59 -4.14
N PHE A 272 -5.60 -2.70 -5.33
CA PHE A 272 -5.73 -3.86 -6.21
C PHE A 272 -4.46 -4.71 -6.12
N ALA A 273 -4.61 -6.01 -6.12
CA ALA A 273 -3.51 -6.96 -6.29
C ALA A 273 -3.70 -7.80 -7.55
N SER A 274 -2.61 -8.21 -8.20
CA SER A 274 -2.70 -9.22 -9.25
C SER A 274 -3.17 -10.56 -8.66
N GLU A 275 -3.86 -11.37 -9.45
CA GLU A 275 -4.52 -12.59 -8.97
C GLU A 275 -3.58 -13.65 -8.38
N ASP A 276 -2.28 -13.57 -8.72
CA ASP A 276 -1.21 -14.39 -8.18
C ASP A 276 -0.69 -13.92 -6.80
N LEU A 277 -1.18 -12.76 -6.31
CA LEU A 277 -0.84 -12.19 -5.02
C LEU A 277 -2.06 -12.22 -4.08
N PRO A 278 -2.22 -13.25 -3.22
CA PRO A 278 -3.36 -13.35 -2.32
C PRO A 278 -3.44 -12.19 -1.32
N ILE A 279 -4.63 -11.61 -1.17
CA ILE A 279 -4.95 -10.62 -0.15
C ILE A 279 -5.59 -11.34 1.02
N HIS A 280 -4.91 -11.43 2.15
CA HIS A 280 -5.43 -12.09 3.36
C HIS A 280 -6.47 -11.24 4.07
N TYR A 281 -6.14 -9.98 4.32
CA TYR A 281 -6.99 -9.01 5.03
C TYR A 281 -7.13 -7.74 4.22
N HIS A 282 -8.30 -7.13 4.33
CA HIS A 282 -8.59 -5.78 3.83
C HIS A 282 -9.33 -5.00 4.91
N ALA A 283 -8.90 -3.77 5.17
CA ALA A 283 -9.57 -2.87 6.11
C ALA A 283 -9.57 -1.43 5.60
N ILE A 284 -10.65 -0.70 5.90
CA ILE A 284 -10.68 0.76 5.86
C ILE A 284 -10.63 1.24 7.30
N LEU A 285 -9.53 1.93 7.64
CA LEU A 285 -9.20 2.28 9.02
C LEU A 285 -9.93 3.55 9.44
N THR A 286 -10.45 3.56 10.68
CA THR A 286 -11.25 4.67 11.21
C THR A 286 -10.60 5.36 12.40
N ASP A 287 -9.28 5.34 12.45
CA ASP A 287 -8.50 5.93 13.52
C ASP A 287 -8.82 7.42 13.68
N LYS A 288 -9.04 7.83 14.91
CA LYS A 288 -9.29 9.21 15.32
C LYS A 288 -8.54 9.52 16.61
N LEU A 289 -8.23 10.79 16.82
CA LEU A 289 -7.90 11.29 18.14
C LEU A 289 -9.06 12.20 18.59
N GLU A 290 -9.81 11.77 19.61
CA GLU A 290 -11.08 12.39 19.99
C GLU A 290 -12.03 12.43 18.77
N ASP A 291 -12.49 13.60 18.35
CA ASP A 291 -13.37 13.79 17.20
C ASP A 291 -12.63 14.19 15.91
N ARG A 292 -11.28 14.13 15.89
CA ARG A 292 -10.45 14.57 14.75
C ARG A 292 -9.98 13.39 13.92
N TYR A 293 -10.29 13.42 12.64
CA TYR A 293 -9.68 12.54 11.64
C TYR A 293 -8.27 13.03 11.28
N PRO A 294 -7.32 12.11 11.06
CA PRO A 294 -5.97 12.47 10.59
C PRO A 294 -5.95 13.06 9.17
N SER A 295 -6.90 12.68 8.32
CA SER A 295 -7.12 13.17 6.97
C SER A 295 -8.61 13.25 6.66
N ASP A 296 -9.00 13.93 5.59
CA ASP A 296 -10.35 13.89 5.02
C ASP A 296 -10.65 12.57 4.29
N HIS A 297 -9.62 11.73 4.10
CA HIS A 297 -9.73 10.34 3.68
C HIS A 297 -9.41 9.37 4.83
N LEU A 298 -9.97 8.16 4.73
CA LEU A 298 -9.63 7.02 5.58
C LEU A 298 -8.59 6.15 4.86
N PRO A 299 -7.52 5.72 5.54
CA PRO A 299 -6.54 4.84 4.92
C PRO A 299 -7.12 3.45 4.66
N VAL A 300 -6.72 2.86 3.54
CA VAL A 300 -7.02 1.46 3.21
C VAL A 300 -5.77 0.62 3.49
N LEU A 301 -5.93 -0.47 4.20
CA LEU A 301 -4.87 -1.41 4.55
C LEU A 301 -5.19 -2.80 4.00
N VAL A 302 -4.21 -3.44 3.40
CA VAL A 302 -4.26 -4.87 3.06
C VAL A 302 -3.04 -5.59 3.62
N GLU A 303 -3.20 -6.88 3.88
CA GLU A 303 -2.09 -7.80 4.10
C GLU A 303 -2.06 -8.79 2.94
N VAL A 304 -0.93 -8.83 2.23
CA VAL A 304 -0.70 -9.72 1.09
C VAL A 304 0.37 -10.74 1.40
N GLU A 305 0.34 -11.87 0.72
CA GLU A 305 1.28 -12.96 0.90
C GLU A 305 2.05 -13.24 -0.39
N LEU A 306 3.35 -12.92 -0.39
CA LEU A 306 4.26 -13.31 -1.46
C LEU A 306 4.63 -14.80 -1.30
N LYS A 307 4.34 -15.61 -2.33
CA LYS A 307 4.67 -17.04 -2.42
C LYS A 307 5.81 -17.27 -3.39
N ASP A 308 6.39 -18.49 -3.33
CA ASP A 308 7.38 -18.95 -4.30
C ASP A 308 6.77 -19.10 -5.70
#